data_e5bbce3260ab52aec330de4f4f846a48
#
_entry.id   e5bbce3260ab52aec330de4f4f846a48
#
_cell.length_a   1.000
_cell.length_b   1.000
_cell.length_c   1.000
_cell.angle_alpha   90.00
_cell.angle_beta   90.00
_cell.angle_gamma   90.00
#
_symmetry.space_group_name_H-M   'P 1'
#
loop_
_entity.id
_entity.type
_entity.pdbx_description
1 polymer ?
#
loop_
_entity_poly.entity_id
_entity_poly.type
_entity_poly.pdbx_seq_one_letter_code
_entity_poly.pdbx_strand_id
1 'polypeptide(L)'
;QLANHNLFNKSVKFGLKRIKLALKLLDHPEKKLKNVISVIGESGKFTTLFSLRSFLEASNQKVTTHVSPSLRDIRERFYMGKKYLTHKKIRATIKQIEKLNIPLTVFECLTLVYIINASKINAEYNIQETGALWRLDSNNVNDFPLIQICTNINKQHLNFLKRKTLDEVIQEDVGFM
;
A
#
# COMPACT_ATOMS: atom_id res chain seq x y z
N GLN A 1 -4.60 -16.71 8.72
CA GLN A 1 -6.09 -16.67 8.64
C GLN A 1 -6.61 -16.06 7.32
N LEU A 2 -5.97 -15.03 6.72
CA LEU A 2 -6.35 -14.51 5.40
C LEU A 2 -6.13 -15.52 4.25
N ALA A 3 -5.17 -16.42 4.42
CA ALA A 3 -4.84 -17.43 3.41
C ALA A 3 -5.93 -18.50 3.20
N ASN A 4 -6.90 -18.59 4.09
CA ASN A 4 -8.00 -19.58 4.03
C ASN A 4 -9.31 -18.98 3.49
N HIS A 5 -9.36 -17.68 3.18
CA HIS A 5 -10.51 -17.11 2.50
C HIS A 5 -10.46 -17.41 1.01
N ASN A 6 -11.39 -18.20 0.51
CA ASN A 6 -11.52 -18.60 -0.90
C ASN A 6 -11.75 -17.40 -1.86
N LEU A 7 -12.05 -16.21 -1.33
CA LEU A 7 -12.32 -15.00 -2.09
C LEU A 7 -11.04 -14.27 -2.55
N PHE A 8 -9.89 -14.53 -1.92
CA PHE A 8 -8.67 -13.82 -2.28
C PHE A 8 -7.74 -14.68 -3.13
N ASN A 9 -7.38 -14.16 -4.29
CA ASN A 9 -6.42 -14.81 -5.15
C ASN A 9 -5.03 -14.79 -4.49
N LYS A 10 -4.46 -15.96 -4.21
CA LYS A 10 -3.13 -16.10 -3.60
C LYS A 10 -1.99 -15.76 -4.58
N SER A 11 -2.26 -15.75 -5.88
CA SER A 11 -1.26 -15.38 -6.88
C SER A 11 -1.08 -13.87 -6.97
N VAL A 12 0.15 -13.43 -7.16
CA VAL A 12 0.43 -12.02 -7.50
C VAL A 12 -0.14 -11.73 -8.88
N LYS A 13 -1.10 -10.81 -8.96
CA LYS A 13 -1.70 -10.33 -10.21
C LYS A 13 -1.62 -8.82 -10.23
N PHE A 14 -0.70 -8.29 -11.00
CA PHE A 14 -0.59 -6.84 -11.20
C PHE A 14 -1.80 -6.28 -11.96
N GLY A 15 -2.13 -5.04 -11.67
CA GLY A 15 -3.16 -4.29 -12.38
C GLY A 15 -4.07 -3.49 -11.44
N LEU A 16 -4.40 -2.28 -11.84
CA LEU A 16 -5.14 -1.33 -11.01
C LEU A 16 -6.68 -1.45 -11.19
N LYS A 17 -7.17 -2.22 -12.17
CA LYS A 17 -8.62 -2.27 -12.48
C LYS A 17 -9.47 -2.72 -11.29
N ARG A 18 -9.06 -3.78 -10.61
CA ARG A 18 -9.82 -4.36 -9.48
C ARG A 18 -9.88 -3.42 -8.29
N ILE A 19 -8.71 -2.89 -7.88
CA ILE A 19 -8.65 -1.99 -6.72
C ILE A 19 -9.35 -0.66 -7.01
N LYS A 20 -9.20 -0.09 -8.22
CA LYS A 20 -9.92 1.13 -8.62
C LYS A 20 -11.43 0.92 -8.64
N LEU A 21 -11.92 -0.25 -9.08
CA LEU A 21 -13.34 -0.59 -8.99
C LEU A 21 -13.80 -0.67 -7.52
N ALA A 22 -13.02 -1.32 -6.65
CA ALA A 22 -13.33 -1.41 -5.23
C ALA A 22 -13.37 -0.02 -4.57
N LEU A 23 -12.40 0.84 -4.86
CA LEU A 23 -12.36 2.22 -4.36
C LEU A 23 -13.57 3.03 -4.81
N LYS A 24 -13.98 2.89 -6.07
CA LYS A 24 -15.20 3.52 -6.59
C LYS A 24 -16.45 3.06 -5.81
N LEU A 25 -16.61 1.77 -5.56
CA LEU A 25 -17.74 1.22 -4.81
C LEU A 25 -17.73 1.61 -3.32
N LEU A 26 -16.56 2.03 -2.81
CA LEU A 26 -16.36 2.51 -1.44
C LEU A 26 -16.41 4.04 -1.32
N ASP A 27 -16.87 4.75 -2.34
CA ASP A 27 -16.95 6.22 -2.37
C ASP A 27 -15.58 6.90 -2.23
N HIS A 28 -14.60 6.38 -2.96
CA HIS A 28 -13.27 6.96 -3.14
C HIS A 28 -12.56 7.38 -1.82
N PRO A 29 -12.38 6.45 -0.85
CA PRO A 29 -11.73 6.79 0.42
C PRO A 29 -10.26 7.24 0.24
N GLU A 30 -9.59 6.86 -0.85
CA GLU A 30 -8.23 7.30 -1.20
C GLU A 30 -8.14 8.80 -1.38
N LYS A 31 -9.18 9.45 -1.88
CA LYS A 31 -9.22 10.91 -2.09
C LYS A 31 -9.26 11.72 -0.80
N LYS A 32 -9.52 11.07 0.34
CA LYS A 32 -9.51 11.69 1.67
C LYS A 32 -8.13 11.67 2.32
N LEU A 33 -7.16 10.98 1.71
CA LEU A 33 -5.78 10.95 2.20
C LEU A 33 -5.04 12.23 1.80
N LYS A 34 -4.54 12.97 2.77
CA LYS A 34 -3.74 14.18 2.54
C LYS A 34 -2.27 13.80 2.40
N ASN A 35 -1.53 14.58 1.63
CA ASN A 35 -0.07 14.50 1.52
C ASN A 35 0.43 13.06 1.44
N VAL A 36 -0.04 12.32 0.44
CA VAL A 36 0.38 10.93 0.23
C VAL A 36 1.84 10.90 -0.19
N ILE A 37 2.63 10.07 0.49
CA ILE A 37 4.04 9.83 0.18
C ILE A 37 4.19 8.35 -0.16
N SER A 38 4.68 8.07 -1.36
CA SER A 38 4.94 6.70 -1.83
C SER A 38 6.42 6.37 -1.73
N VAL A 39 6.76 5.28 -1.06
CA VAL A 39 8.15 4.79 -0.96
C VAL A 39 8.30 3.56 -1.84
N ILE A 40 9.11 3.71 -2.88
CA ILE A 40 9.29 2.80 -4.01
C ILE A 40 10.71 2.21 -3.97
N GLY A 41 10.93 1.12 -4.70
CA GLY A 41 12.23 0.49 -4.86
C GLY A 41 12.31 -0.88 -4.21
N GLU A 42 13.51 -1.45 -4.13
CA GLU A 42 13.70 -2.85 -3.75
C GLU A 42 14.09 -2.99 -2.28
N SER A 43 15.18 -2.39 -1.86
CA SER A 43 15.70 -2.45 -0.49
C SER A 43 15.61 -1.10 0.21
N GLY A 44 15.46 -1.11 1.54
CA GLY A 44 15.46 0.11 2.35
C GLY A 44 14.13 0.87 2.42
N LYS A 45 13.08 0.42 1.73
CA LYS A 45 11.75 1.06 1.77
C LYS A 45 11.23 1.23 3.19
N PHE A 46 11.20 0.13 3.96
CA PHE A 46 10.73 0.16 5.35
C PHE A 46 11.54 1.13 6.22
N THR A 47 12.88 1.09 6.11
CA THR A 47 13.76 1.99 6.88
C THR A 47 13.51 3.44 6.54
N THR A 48 13.42 3.77 5.24
CA THR A 48 13.13 5.13 4.76
C THR A 48 11.77 5.61 5.26
N LEU A 49 10.73 4.78 5.12
CA LEU A 49 9.39 5.10 5.59
C LEU A 49 9.35 5.32 7.10
N PHE A 50 10.00 4.42 7.87
CA PHE A 50 10.02 4.51 9.32
C PHE A 50 10.77 5.75 9.80
N SER A 51 11.93 6.08 9.20
CA SER A 51 12.69 7.29 9.51
C SER A 51 11.86 8.55 9.21
N LEU A 52 11.25 8.61 8.02
CA LEU A 52 10.40 9.74 7.64
C LEU A 52 9.23 9.93 8.61
N ARG A 53 8.55 8.83 8.96
CA ARG A 53 7.50 8.87 9.98
C ARG A 53 8.01 9.45 11.29
N SER A 54 9.18 8.98 11.76
CA SER A 54 9.75 9.43 13.04
C SER A 54 10.08 10.93 13.03
N PHE A 55 10.63 11.45 11.93
CA PHE A 55 10.89 12.90 11.78
C PHE A 55 9.61 13.72 11.76
N LEU A 56 8.59 13.28 11.02
CA LEU A 56 7.32 13.97 10.95
C LEU A 56 6.61 13.97 12.32
N GLU A 57 6.62 12.84 13.03
CA GLU A 57 6.05 12.74 14.38
C GLU A 57 6.81 13.60 15.40
N ALA A 58 8.15 13.69 15.31
CA ALA A 58 8.95 14.60 16.12
C ALA A 58 8.62 16.07 15.87
N SER A 59 8.15 16.38 14.66
CA SER A 59 7.62 17.71 14.29
C SER A 59 6.12 17.86 14.61
N ASN A 60 5.57 17.03 15.49
CA ASN A 60 4.16 17.01 15.90
C ASN A 60 3.15 16.78 14.75
N GLN A 61 3.59 16.20 13.63
CA GLN A 61 2.70 15.86 12.54
C GLN A 61 2.03 14.51 12.81
N LYS A 62 0.76 14.41 12.48
CA LYS A 62 0.02 13.14 12.57
C LYS A 62 0.22 12.35 11.29
N VAL A 63 0.74 11.12 11.43
CA VAL A 63 1.13 10.28 10.30
C VAL A 63 0.41 8.95 10.33
N THR A 64 -0.05 8.46 9.17
CA THR A 64 -0.44 7.06 9.01
C THR A 64 0.54 6.35 8.09
N THR A 65 0.76 5.05 8.28
CA THR A 65 1.64 4.28 7.39
C THR A 65 1.05 2.93 6.99
N HIS A 66 1.36 2.52 5.74
CA HIS A 66 1.15 1.18 5.23
C HIS A 66 2.49 0.58 4.84
N VAL A 67 2.86 -0.57 5.43
CA VAL A 67 4.13 -1.26 5.17
C VAL A 67 3.92 -2.73 4.82
N SER A 68 4.90 -3.32 4.13
CA SER A 68 4.88 -4.73 3.75
C SER A 68 6.29 -5.31 3.56
N PRO A 69 6.50 -6.56 3.96
CA PRO A 69 5.60 -7.42 4.74
C PRO A 69 5.55 -7.04 6.23
N SER A 70 4.66 -7.68 7.00
CA SER A 70 4.75 -7.69 8.46
C SER A 70 5.73 -8.77 8.91
N LEU A 71 6.45 -8.52 10.01
CA LEU A 71 7.44 -9.47 10.55
C LEU A 71 6.80 -10.49 11.50
N ARG A 72 5.99 -10.04 12.45
CA ARG A 72 5.39 -10.87 13.51
C ARG A 72 3.86 -10.85 13.47
N ASP A 73 3.29 -9.69 13.24
CA ASP A 73 1.84 -9.49 13.35
C ASP A 73 1.33 -8.62 12.20
N ILE A 74 0.20 -9.00 11.61
CA ILE A 74 -0.43 -8.27 10.52
C ILE A 74 -0.72 -6.80 10.85
N ARG A 75 -0.91 -6.46 12.11
CA ARG A 75 -1.17 -5.09 12.57
C ARG A 75 -0.03 -4.13 12.26
N GLU A 76 1.22 -4.63 12.22
CA GLU A 76 2.41 -3.84 11.90
C GLU A 76 2.30 -3.11 10.57
N ARG A 77 1.48 -3.65 9.65
CA ARG A 77 1.21 -3.04 8.35
C ARG A 77 0.42 -1.75 8.41
N PHE A 78 -0.27 -1.47 9.52
CA PHE A 78 -1.29 -0.44 9.60
C PHE A 78 -1.11 0.47 10.81
N TYR A 79 -0.25 1.46 10.70
CA TYR A 79 -0.08 2.48 11.72
C TYR A 79 -1.03 3.66 11.46
N MET A 80 -1.77 4.07 12.51
CA MET A 80 -2.89 5.03 12.42
C MET A 80 -2.69 6.21 13.37
N GLY A 81 -1.59 6.92 13.24
CA GLY A 81 -1.36 8.20 13.90
C GLY A 81 -0.97 8.16 15.38
N LYS A 82 -0.90 7.06 16.05
CA LYS A 82 -0.31 6.82 17.39
C LYS A 82 -0.37 5.33 17.76
N LYS A 83 -1.15 4.54 17.05
CA LYS A 83 -1.38 3.12 17.35
C LYS A 83 -1.58 2.33 16.06
N TYR A 84 -1.35 1.04 16.15
CA TYR A 84 -1.67 0.10 15.08
C TYR A 84 -3.16 -0.25 15.08
N LEU A 85 -3.71 -0.64 13.92
CA LEU A 85 -5.05 -1.21 13.86
C LEU A 85 -5.15 -2.46 14.74
N THR A 86 -6.28 -2.65 15.37
CA THR A 86 -6.57 -3.89 16.11
C THR A 86 -6.99 -5.00 15.15
N HIS A 87 -6.76 -6.27 15.50
CA HIS A 87 -7.26 -7.43 14.75
C HIS A 87 -8.77 -7.36 14.51
N LYS A 88 -9.54 -6.90 15.52
CA LYS A 88 -11.00 -6.71 15.39
C LYS A 88 -11.33 -5.73 14.25
N LYS A 89 -10.60 -4.60 14.17
CA LYS A 89 -10.83 -3.58 13.16
C LYS A 89 -10.41 -4.06 11.76
N ILE A 90 -9.26 -4.75 11.65
CA ILE A 90 -8.80 -5.36 10.39
C ILE A 90 -9.86 -6.33 9.87
N ARG A 91 -10.30 -7.29 10.70
CA ARG A 91 -11.34 -8.27 10.33
C ARG A 91 -12.66 -7.61 9.92
N ALA A 92 -13.10 -6.59 10.65
CA ALA A 92 -14.33 -5.88 10.30
C ALA A 92 -14.23 -5.18 8.93
N THR A 93 -13.07 -4.58 8.63
CA THR A 93 -12.84 -3.94 7.33
C THR A 93 -12.75 -4.97 6.20
N ILE A 94 -12.10 -6.12 6.42
CA ILE A 94 -12.05 -7.21 5.43
C ILE A 94 -13.47 -7.68 5.10
N LYS A 95 -14.33 -7.91 6.11
CA LYS A 95 -15.74 -8.27 5.91
C LYS A 95 -16.52 -7.22 5.10
N GLN A 96 -16.19 -5.94 5.25
CA GLN A 96 -16.76 -4.88 4.42
C GLN A 96 -16.31 -4.99 2.96
N ILE A 97 -15.01 -5.27 2.73
CA ILE A 97 -14.43 -5.44 1.39
C ILE A 97 -14.99 -6.69 0.69
N GLU A 98 -15.16 -7.80 1.42
CA GLU A 98 -15.74 -9.05 0.89
C GLU A 98 -17.13 -8.85 0.27
N LYS A 99 -17.94 -7.96 0.84
CA LYS A 99 -19.28 -7.62 0.33
C LYS A 99 -19.26 -6.98 -1.06
N LEU A 100 -18.13 -6.47 -1.53
CA LEU A 100 -17.99 -5.91 -2.86
C LEU A 100 -18.00 -6.99 -3.96
N ASN A 101 -17.77 -8.24 -3.58
CA ASN A 101 -17.69 -9.40 -4.48
C ASN A 101 -16.74 -9.20 -5.68
N ILE A 102 -15.57 -8.56 -5.43
CA ILE A 102 -14.51 -8.35 -6.40
C ILE A 102 -13.39 -9.36 -6.11
N PRO A 103 -12.84 -10.07 -7.13
CA PRO A 103 -11.77 -11.06 -6.95
C PRO A 103 -10.40 -10.36 -6.71
N LEU A 104 -10.26 -9.71 -5.56
CA LEU A 104 -9.04 -9.03 -5.15
C LEU A 104 -7.91 -10.00 -4.83
N THR A 105 -6.67 -9.57 -4.99
CA THR A 105 -5.51 -10.23 -4.39
C THR A 105 -5.44 -9.92 -2.89
N VAL A 106 -4.66 -10.72 -2.14
CA VAL A 106 -4.43 -10.46 -0.71
C VAL A 106 -3.82 -9.06 -0.51
N PHE A 107 -2.88 -8.66 -1.36
CA PHE A 107 -2.22 -7.35 -1.22
C PHE A 107 -3.19 -6.21 -1.53
N GLU A 108 -4.00 -6.30 -2.58
CA GLU A 108 -5.06 -5.32 -2.87
C GLU A 108 -6.06 -5.18 -1.69
N CYS A 109 -6.44 -6.30 -1.07
CA CYS A 109 -7.30 -6.26 0.11
C CYS A 109 -6.63 -5.54 1.28
N LEU A 110 -5.33 -5.80 1.55
CA LEU A 110 -4.59 -5.13 2.62
C LEU A 110 -4.40 -3.64 2.35
N THR A 111 -4.15 -3.25 1.10
CA THR A 111 -4.11 -1.84 0.69
C THR A 111 -5.47 -1.16 0.96
N LEU A 112 -6.58 -1.79 0.61
CA LEU A 112 -7.92 -1.27 0.92
C LEU A 112 -8.18 -1.18 2.43
N VAL A 113 -7.72 -2.17 3.22
CA VAL A 113 -7.80 -2.09 4.69
C VAL A 113 -7.10 -0.84 5.21
N TYR A 114 -5.90 -0.55 4.69
CA TYR A 114 -5.19 0.68 5.04
C TYR A 114 -6.00 1.92 4.64
N ILE A 115 -6.33 2.06 3.37
CA ILE A 115 -6.98 3.26 2.83
C ILE A 115 -8.29 3.57 3.57
N ILE A 116 -9.17 2.57 3.74
CA ILE A 116 -10.47 2.73 4.43
C ILE A 116 -10.30 3.21 5.88
N ASN A 117 -9.26 2.77 6.56
CA ASN A 117 -9.05 3.17 7.95
C ASN A 117 -8.27 4.49 8.06
N ALA A 118 -7.27 4.72 7.22
CA ALA A 118 -6.52 5.96 7.16
C ALA A 118 -7.41 7.15 6.77
N SER A 119 -8.36 6.96 5.84
CA SER A 119 -9.32 8.00 5.43
C SER A 119 -10.22 8.51 6.56
N LYS A 120 -10.32 7.78 7.67
CA LYS A 120 -11.07 8.16 8.88
C LYS A 120 -10.20 8.87 9.91
N ILE A 121 -8.90 8.93 9.64
CA ILE A 121 -7.91 9.59 10.50
C ILE A 121 -7.57 10.93 9.83
N ASN A 122 -7.81 12.04 10.47
CA ASN A 122 -7.33 13.32 9.96
C ASN A 122 -5.81 13.41 10.18
N ALA A 123 -5.06 12.66 9.36
CA ALA A 123 -3.60 12.67 9.36
C ALA A 123 -3.09 13.72 8.37
N GLU A 124 -1.98 14.38 8.72
CA GLU A 124 -1.32 15.34 7.82
C GLU A 124 -0.57 14.62 6.71
N TYR A 125 0.01 13.46 7.02
CA TYR A 125 0.79 12.67 6.06
C TYR A 125 0.35 11.20 6.06
N ASN A 126 0.32 10.62 4.88
CA ASN A 126 -0.05 9.22 4.65
C ASN A 126 1.06 8.56 3.83
N ILE A 127 1.88 7.70 4.47
CA ILE A 127 3.07 7.12 3.84
C ILE A 127 2.80 5.66 3.49
N GLN A 128 3.04 5.28 2.24
CA GLN A 128 2.75 3.95 1.72
C GLN A 128 4.00 3.32 1.11
N GLU A 129 4.32 2.10 1.52
CA GLU A 129 5.38 1.28 0.94
C GLU A 129 4.81 0.45 -0.21
N THR A 130 5.47 0.48 -1.38
CA THR A 130 5.11 -0.40 -2.50
C THR A 130 5.36 -1.86 -2.18
N GLY A 131 4.53 -2.74 -2.73
CA GLY A 131 4.73 -4.17 -2.63
C GLY A 131 5.82 -4.67 -3.58
N ALA A 132 5.67 -4.41 -4.87
CA ALA A 132 6.63 -4.76 -5.91
C ALA A 132 6.27 -4.02 -7.20
N LEU A 133 7.23 -3.43 -7.89
CA LEU A 133 7.05 -2.72 -9.16
C LEU A 133 5.93 -1.67 -9.12
N TRP A 134 6.29 -0.40 -9.20
CA TRP A 134 5.38 0.71 -8.87
C TRP A 134 4.18 0.86 -9.81
N ARG A 135 4.40 0.78 -11.12
CA ARG A 135 3.38 1.16 -12.13
C ARG A 135 2.00 0.53 -11.91
N LEU A 136 1.96 -0.74 -11.54
CA LEU A 136 0.73 -1.52 -11.36
C LEU A 136 0.52 -1.98 -9.91
N ASP A 137 1.29 -1.43 -8.98
CA ASP A 137 1.12 -1.71 -7.54
C ASP A 137 -0.19 -1.13 -7.01
N SER A 138 -0.83 -1.85 -6.10
CA SER A 138 -2.10 -1.44 -5.52
C SER A 138 -2.04 -0.14 -4.70
N ASN A 139 -0.86 0.30 -4.29
CA ASN A 139 -0.67 1.59 -3.64
C ASN A 139 -0.62 2.77 -4.65
N ASN A 140 -0.46 2.48 -5.95
CA ASN A 140 -0.47 3.50 -7.01
C ASN A 140 -1.92 3.84 -7.43
N VAL A 141 -2.71 4.31 -6.49
CA VAL A 141 -4.13 4.69 -6.70
C VAL A 141 -4.42 6.14 -6.35
N ASN A 142 -3.41 6.87 -5.90
CA ASN A 142 -3.52 8.29 -5.61
C ASN A 142 -3.06 9.08 -6.84
N ASP A 143 -3.97 9.88 -7.42
CA ASP A 143 -3.69 10.61 -8.66
C ASP A 143 -2.58 11.67 -8.50
N PHE A 144 -2.44 12.24 -7.30
CA PHE A 144 -1.47 13.32 -7.01
C PHE A 144 -0.77 13.06 -5.66
N PRO A 145 0.19 12.14 -5.60
CA PRO A 145 1.01 11.98 -4.40
C PRO A 145 1.86 13.25 -4.18
N LEU A 146 2.08 13.61 -2.92
CA LEU A 146 2.94 14.74 -2.59
C LEU A 146 4.40 14.50 -3.00
N ILE A 147 4.89 13.29 -2.72
CA ILE A 147 6.26 12.86 -3.03
C ILE A 147 6.25 11.37 -3.35
N GLN A 148 7.09 10.99 -4.30
CA GLN A 148 7.47 9.61 -4.57
C GLN A 148 8.97 9.46 -4.29
N ILE A 149 9.34 8.56 -3.40
CA ILE A 149 10.72 8.34 -2.96
C ILE A 149 11.17 6.99 -3.49
N CYS A 150 12.11 6.97 -4.42
CA CYS A 150 12.76 5.75 -4.86
C CYS A 150 14.03 5.50 -4.03
N THR A 151 14.07 4.40 -3.27
CA THR A 151 15.20 4.08 -2.41
C THR A 151 16.38 3.53 -3.18
N ASN A 152 16.14 2.50 -3.97
CA ASN A 152 17.10 1.94 -4.91
C ASN A 152 16.38 1.04 -5.90
N ILE A 153 17.05 0.74 -7.01
CA ILE A 153 16.57 -0.19 -8.04
C ILE A 153 17.67 -1.22 -8.30
N ASN A 154 17.29 -2.48 -8.32
CA ASN A 154 18.18 -3.58 -8.65
C ASN A 154 17.43 -4.70 -9.40
N LYS A 155 18.12 -5.80 -9.75
CA LYS A 155 17.54 -6.90 -10.53
C LYS A 155 16.66 -7.83 -9.67
N GLN A 156 15.64 -7.28 -9.02
CA GLN A 156 14.62 -8.07 -8.32
C GLN A 156 13.32 -8.11 -9.16
N HIS A 157 12.40 -8.96 -8.74
CA HIS A 157 11.08 -9.10 -9.39
C HIS A 157 11.09 -9.40 -10.90
N LEU A 158 12.22 -9.84 -11.45
CA LEU A 158 12.37 -10.13 -12.89
C LEU A 158 11.38 -11.17 -13.42
N ASN A 159 10.89 -12.07 -12.57
CA ASN A 159 9.89 -13.08 -12.92
C ASN A 159 8.53 -12.49 -13.30
N PHE A 160 8.27 -11.22 -12.95
CA PHE A 160 7.05 -10.50 -13.34
C PHE A 160 7.21 -9.70 -14.62
N LEU A 161 8.41 -9.64 -15.19
CA LEU A 161 8.76 -8.82 -16.33
C LEU A 161 8.92 -9.67 -17.59
N LYS A 162 8.64 -9.07 -18.75
CA LYS A 162 8.75 -9.75 -20.04
C LYS A 162 10.20 -9.93 -20.49
N ARG A 163 10.99 -8.87 -20.47
CA ARG A 163 12.39 -8.85 -20.90
C ARG A 163 13.36 -9.26 -19.81
N LYS A 164 12.93 -9.22 -18.54
CA LYS A 164 13.74 -9.58 -17.37
C LYS A 164 15.06 -8.79 -17.28
N THR A 165 15.01 -7.51 -17.65
CA THR A 165 16.17 -6.60 -17.64
C THR A 165 16.05 -5.58 -16.52
N LEU A 166 17.19 -4.98 -16.14
CA LEU A 166 17.22 -3.87 -15.19
C LEU A 166 16.49 -2.65 -15.75
N ASP A 167 16.63 -2.37 -17.03
CA ASP A 167 15.94 -1.24 -17.69
C ASP A 167 14.41 -1.39 -17.60
N GLU A 168 13.91 -2.61 -17.69
CA GLU A 168 12.48 -2.86 -17.52
C GLU A 168 12.03 -2.66 -16.07
N VAL A 169 12.87 -3.03 -15.07
CA VAL A 169 12.62 -2.69 -13.66
C VAL A 169 12.57 -1.17 -13.45
N ILE A 170 13.57 -0.46 -13.99
CA ILE A 170 13.62 1.03 -13.94
C ILE A 170 12.34 1.62 -14.54
N GLN A 171 11.95 1.13 -15.72
CA GLN A 171 10.74 1.62 -16.41
C GLN A 171 9.48 1.37 -15.57
N GLU A 172 9.34 0.21 -14.91
CA GLU A 172 8.18 -0.11 -14.08
C GLU A 172 8.15 0.67 -12.76
N ASP A 173 9.31 0.97 -12.18
CA ASP A 173 9.40 1.65 -10.89
C ASP A 173 9.38 3.18 -11.01
N VAL A 174 10.07 3.76 -11.99
CA VAL A 174 10.23 5.23 -12.07
C VAL A 174 9.82 5.83 -13.41
N GLY A 175 9.59 5.03 -14.43
CA GLY A 175 9.19 5.53 -15.75
C GLY A 175 7.80 6.20 -15.80
N PHE A 176 7.05 6.15 -14.69
CA PHE A 176 5.70 6.68 -14.54
C PHE A 176 5.54 7.51 -13.25
N MET A 177 6.63 8.05 -12.73
CA MET A 177 6.64 8.94 -11.57
C MET A 177 6.28 10.39 -11.98
#